data_22f0c4ef64acf7339145cd2dae3cd343
#
_entry.id   22f0c4ef64acf7339145cd2dae3cd343
#
_cell.length_a   1.000
_cell.length_b   1.000
_cell.length_c   1.000
_cell.angle_alpha   90.00
_cell.angle_beta   90.00
_cell.angle_gamma   90.00
#
_symmetry.space_group_name_H-M   'P 1'
#
loop_
_entity.id
_entity.type
_entity.pdbx_description
1 polymer ?
#
loop_
_entity_poly.entity_id
_entity_poly.type
_entity_poly.pdbx_seq_one_letter_code
_entity_poly.pdbx_strand_id
1 'polypeptide(L)'
;ACTTWSESRCENADLTSGMFAEYATAPSQSAVKIPDSLDLEQAALSEPASCCLSGSEMMRIDDNGVGVVIGGGIMGLFTLAFLKRRGVERMVMSEPVAARREMATQFGADLLHDPAESDLTEFIKDHNSGYGANIAAEVVGQPKLVAKCVEVVRPRGQVLMVGVVPEGEPLPVDMYDLHYREVTLKGAFGRGDVFARTPVEIDKLNLDGVISGRYELQDLPQAIIDSGEGKGVKFVIKPNG
;
A
#
# COMPACT_ATOMS: atom_id res chain seq x y z
N ALA A 1 16.82 -5.88 1.86
CA ALA A 1 16.48 -5.14 3.09
C ALA A 1 17.73 -4.44 3.57
N CYS A 2 17.62 -3.18 4.02
CA CYS A 2 18.74 -2.46 4.62
C CYS A 2 19.01 -3.05 6.01
N THR A 3 20.13 -3.77 6.15
CA THR A 3 20.52 -4.41 7.41
C THR A 3 21.02 -3.42 8.46
N THR A 4 21.32 -2.18 8.04
CA THR A 4 21.86 -1.11 8.90
C THR A 4 20.85 -0.01 9.21
N TRP A 5 19.56 -0.23 8.90
CA TRP A 5 18.56 0.82 9.04
C TRP A 5 18.40 1.35 10.48
N SER A 6 18.49 0.47 11.47
CA SER A 6 18.45 0.86 12.89
C SER A 6 19.74 1.54 13.36
N GLU A 7 20.89 1.10 12.86
CA GLU A 7 22.19 1.62 13.21
C GLU A 7 22.43 3.01 12.62
N SER A 8 22.08 3.22 11.34
CA SER A 8 22.20 4.52 10.69
C SER A 8 21.31 5.60 11.32
N ARG A 9 20.19 5.21 11.91
CA ARG A 9 19.33 6.13 12.67
C ARG A 9 19.97 6.60 13.98
N CYS A 10 20.77 5.75 14.63
CA CYS A 10 21.40 6.09 15.91
C CYS A 10 22.69 6.93 15.72
N GLU A 11 23.47 6.62 14.70
CA GLU A 11 24.78 7.26 14.50
C GLU A 11 24.73 8.57 13.70
N ASN A 12 23.71 8.77 12.86
CA ASN A 12 23.56 9.93 11.97
C ASN A 12 22.20 10.63 12.15
N ALA A 13 21.62 10.62 13.35
CA ALA A 13 20.35 11.25 13.62
C ALA A 13 20.30 12.73 13.20
N ASP A 14 21.42 13.42 13.30
CA ASP A 14 21.57 14.83 12.89
C ASP A 14 21.71 15.03 11.38
N LEU A 15 22.02 13.97 10.61
CA LEU A 15 22.24 14.04 9.15
C LEU A 15 21.08 13.43 8.35
N THR A 16 20.19 12.66 8.99
CA THR A 16 19.09 11.97 8.36
C THR A 16 17.74 12.27 9.02
N SER A 17 17.60 13.44 9.61
CA SER A 17 16.32 13.96 10.10
C SER A 17 15.28 14.00 8.97
N GLY A 18 14.01 13.88 9.32
CA GLY A 18 12.90 13.87 8.34
C GLY A 18 12.95 15.09 7.43
N MET A 19 12.37 14.94 6.23
CA MET A 19 12.44 15.94 5.17
C MET A 19 11.30 16.99 5.25
N PHE A 20 10.60 17.11 6.35
CA PHE A 20 9.72 18.25 6.60
C PHE A 20 10.55 19.47 7.02
N ALA A 21 11.24 20.07 6.05
CA ALA A 21 12.17 21.18 6.23
C ALA A 21 12.31 21.96 4.92
N GLU A 22 12.67 23.24 5.02
CA GLU A 22 12.97 24.08 3.84
C GLU A 22 14.19 23.58 3.07
N TYR A 23 15.17 23.02 3.79
CA TYR A 23 16.41 22.45 3.24
C TYR A 23 16.71 21.12 3.92
N ALA A 24 17.19 20.17 3.15
CA ALA A 24 17.62 18.87 3.64
C ALA A 24 18.88 18.42 2.89
N THR A 25 19.68 17.57 3.50
CA THR A 25 20.83 16.94 2.86
C THR A 25 20.60 15.45 2.70
N ALA A 26 21.03 14.92 1.56
CA ALA A 26 20.99 13.49 1.30
C ALA A 26 22.29 13.05 0.59
N PRO A 27 22.76 11.82 0.81
CA PRO A 27 23.86 11.27 0.02
C PRO A 27 23.51 11.26 -1.47
N SER A 28 24.44 11.68 -2.33
CA SER A 28 24.17 11.77 -3.78
C SER A 28 23.74 10.45 -4.42
N GLN A 29 24.22 9.31 -3.90
CA GLN A 29 23.80 7.98 -4.35
C GLN A 29 22.35 7.63 -4.00
N SER A 30 21.73 8.37 -3.08
CA SER A 30 20.31 8.21 -2.71
C SER A 30 19.38 9.09 -3.56
N ALA A 31 19.94 9.98 -4.38
CA ALA A 31 19.16 10.81 -5.29
C ALA A 31 18.79 10.01 -6.54
N VAL A 32 17.50 9.98 -6.87
CA VAL A 32 16.97 9.31 -8.05
C VAL A 32 16.39 10.34 -8.99
N LYS A 33 16.78 10.27 -10.28
CA LYS A 33 16.17 11.13 -11.31
C LYS A 33 14.73 10.70 -11.53
N ILE A 34 13.80 11.67 -11.48
CA ILE A 34 12.41 11.45 -11.85
C ILE A 34 12.20 11.67 -13.36
N PRO A 35 11.17 11.05 -13.99
CA PRO A 35 10.74 11.39 -15.35
C PRO A 35 10.36 12.86 -15.47
N ASP A 36 10.62 13.47 -16.64
CA ASP A 36 10.26 14.87 -16.90
C ASP A 36 8.73 15.10 -16.95
N SER A 37 7.96 14.02 -17.14
CA SER A 37 6.49 14.00 -17.11
C SER A 37 5.88 14.02 -15.70
N LEU A 38 6.66 13.60 -14.69
CA LEU A 38 6.19 13.46 -13.32
C LEU A 38 6.47 14.76 -12.54
N ASP A 39 5.44 15.42 -12.03
CA ASP A 39 5.64 16.59 -11.21
C ASP A 39 6.21 16.25 -9.81
N LEU A 40 6.75 17.25 -9.11
CA LEU A 40 7.40 17.06 -7.82
C LEU A 40 6.47 16.56 -6.72
N GLU A 41 5.21 16.99 -6.75
CA GLU A 41 4.22 16.57 -5.75
C GLU A 41 3.86 15.09 -5.94
N GLN A 42 3.68 14.67 -7.19
CA GLN A 42 3.47 13.27 -7.53
C GLN A 42 4.73 12.44 -7.26
N ALA A 43 5.91 12.97 -7.56
CA ALA A 43 7.18 12.31 -7.28
C ALA A 43 7.39 12.04 -5.78
N ALA A 44 6.87 12.89 -4.89
CA ALA A 44 6.89 12.67 -3.44
C ALA A 44 6.13 11.39 -3.00
N LEU A 45 5.28 10.85 -3.86
CA LEU A 45 4.58 9.58 -3.62
C LEU A 45 5.47 8.35 -3.87
N SER A 46 6.69 8.52 -4.37
CA SER A 46 7.58 7.40 -4.71
C SER A 46 7.96 6.54 -3.51
N GLU A 47 8.12 7.14 -2.32
CA GLU A 47 8.48 6.38 -1.13
C GLU A 47 7.37 5.37 -0.73
N PRO A 48 6.12 5.78 -0.45
CA PRO A 48 5.06 4.82 -0.15
C PRO A 48 4.78 3.86 -1.32
N ALA A 49 4.87 4.32 -2.56
CA ALA A 49 4.70 3.47 -3.74
C ALA A 49 5.77 2.37 -3.82
N SER A 50 7.01 2.65 -3.41
CA SER A 50 8.09 1.67 -3.46
C SER A 50 7.87 0.46 -2.57
N CYS A 51 7.26 0.66 -1.40
CA CYS A 51 6.87 -0.43 -0.51
C CYS A 51 5.80 -1.33 -1.17
N CYS A 52 4.80 -0.71 -1.79
CA CYS A 52 3.72 -1.42 -2.48
C CYS A 52 4.23 -2.17 -3.72
N LEU A 53 5.10 -1.54 -4.51
CA LEU A 53 5.73 -2.16 -5.67
C LEU A 53 6.57 -3.37 -5.24
N SER A 54 7.42 -3.21 -4.24
CA SER A 54 8.23 -4.29 -3.66
C SER A 54 7.35 -5.46 -3.21
N GLY A 55 6.29 -5.17 -2.46
CA GLY A 55 5.34 -6.19 -2.00
C GLY A 55 4.65 -6.91 -3.14
N SER A 56 4.14 -6.15 -4.12
CA SER A 56 3.46 -6.73 -5.28
C SER A 56 4.36 -7.72 -6.03
N GLU A 57 5.64 -7.41 -6.19
CA GLU A 57 6.61 -8.26 -6.89
C GLU A 57 6.93 -9.58 -6.19
N MET A 58 6.68 -9.65 -4.89
CA MET A 58 6.83 -10.89 -4.13
C MET A 58 5.70 -11.89 -4.39
N MET A 59 4.56 -11.44 -4.95
CA MET A 59 3.39 -12.29 -5.20
C MET A 59 3.56 -13.09 -6.49
N ARG A 60 3.16 -14.36 -6.46
CA ARG A 60 2.98 -15.16 -7.67
C ARG A 60 1.65 -14.76 -8.31
N ILE A 61 1.66 -14.47 -9.59
CA ILE A 61 0.46 -14.17 -10.36
C ILE A 61 0.02 -15.46 -11.07
N ASP A 62 -1.20 -15.87 -10.80
CA ASP A 62 -1.84 -17.01 -11.45
C ASP A 62 -2.78 -16.51 -12.56
N ASP A 63 -2.95 -17.28 -13.62
CA ASP A 63 -3.91 -16.99 -14.68
C ASP A 63 -5.35 -16.97 -14.11
N ASN A 64 -6.17 -16.07 -14.60
CA ASN A 64 -7.56 -15.87 -14.16
C ASN A 64 -7.68 -15.61 -12.64
N GLY A 65 -6.68 -14.96 -12.06
CA GLY A 65 -6.61 -14.73 -10.62
C GLY A 65 -7.45 -13.56 -10.13
N VAL A 66 -8.06 -13.73 -8.95
CA VAL A 66 -8.73 -12.65 -8.22
C VAL A 66 -7.82 -12.16 -7.10
N GLY A 67 -7.59 -10.86 -7.05
CA GLY A 67 -6.88 -10.17 -5.97
C GLY A 67 -7.83 -9.28 -5.18
N VAL A 68 -7.64 -9.21 -3.87
CA VAL A 68 -8.36 -8.26 -3.01
C VAL A 68 -7.37 -7.42 -2.21
N VAL A 69 -7.66 -6.14 -2.08
CA VAL A 69 -6.92 -5.20 -1.22
C VAL A 69 -7.87 -4.69 -0.14
N ILE A 70 -7.48 -4.81 1.12
CA ILE A 70 -8.22 -4.29 2.28
C ILE A 70 -7.59 -2.98 2.74
N GLY A 71 -8.29 -1.87 2.49
CA GLY A 71 -7.88 -0.51 2.78
C GLY A 71 -7.63 0.32 1.54
N GLY A 72 -8.42 1.39 1.33
CA GLY A 72 -8.41 2.29 0.16
C GLY A 72 -7.58 3.57 0.35
N GLY A 73 -6.64 3.59 1.28
CA GLY A 73 -5.65 4.67 1.39
C GLY A 73 -4.60 4.60 0.29
N ILE A 74 -3.62 5.53 0.29
CA ILE A 74 -2.58 5.60 -0.76
C ILE A 74 -1.82 4.28 -0.93
N MET A 75 -1.52 3.58 0.16
CA MET A 75 -0.83 2.28 0.11
C MET A 75 -1.70 1.22 -0.59
N GLY A 76 -3.02 1.23 -0.32
CA GLY A 76 -3.96 0.31 -0.95
C GLY A 76 -4.12 0.57 -2.43
N LEU A 77 -4.27 1.83 -2.83
CA LEU A 77 -4.37 2.22 -4.23
C LEU A 77 -3.14 1.79 -5.03
N PHE A 78 -1.93 2.03 -4.51
CA PHE A 78 -0.70 1.57 -5.16
C PHE A 78 -0.56 0.06 -5.18
N THR A 79 -0.86 -0.63 -4.07
CA THR A 79 -0.81 -2.10 -4.03
C THR A 79 -1.74 -2.71 -5.08
N LEU A 80 -2.97 -2.20 -5.16
CA LEU A 80 -3.95 -2.61 -6.16
C LEU A 80 -3.45 -2.39 -7.59
N ALA A 81 -2.99 -1.17 -7.89
CA ALA A 81 -2.48 -0.82 -9.22
C ALA A 81 -1.31 -1.71 -9.64
N PHE A 82 -0.35 -1.95 -8.75
CA PHE A 82 0.81 -2.77 -9.09
C PHE A 82 0.46 -4.25 -9.26
N LEU A 83 -0.44 -4.81 -8.45
CA LEU A 83 -0.95 -6.16 -8.65
C LEU A 83 -1.71 -6.29 -9.98
N LYS A 84 -2.58 -5.32 -10.29
CA LYS A 84 -3.31 -5.27 -11.57
C LYS A 84 -2.37 -5.22 -12.77
N ARG A 85 -1.37 -4.34 -12.73
CA ARG A 85 -0.36 -4.19 -13.80
C ARG A 85 0.52 -5.43 -13.97
N ARG A 86 0.71 -6.23 -12.92
CA ARG A 86 1.41 -7.50 -12.99
C ARG A 86 0.57 -8.64 -13.56
N GLY A 87 -0.70 -8.39 -13.86
CA GLY A 87 -1.58 -9.33 -14.54
C GLY A 87 -2.59 -10.04 -13.65
N VAL A 88 -2.85 -9.56 -12.43
CA VAL A 88 -4.04 -10.04 -11.69
C VAL A 88 -5.27 -9.64 -12.47
N GLU A 89 -6.05 -10.62 -12.92
CA GLU A 89 -7.14 -10.40 -13.88
C GLU A 89 -8.26 -9.53 -13.28
N ARG A 90 -8.67 -9.83 -12.07
CA ARG A 90 -9.75 -9.11 -11.38
C ARG A 90 -9.29 -8.62 -10.02
N MET A 91 -9.38 -7.32 -9.79
CA MET A 91 -9.03 -6.69 -8.53
C MET A 91 -10.26 -6.19 -7.79
N VAL A 92 -10.32 -6.47 -6.50
CA VAL A 92 -11.35 -6.01 -5.56
C VAL A 92 -10.73 -5.02 -4.58
N MET A 93 -11.37 -3.87 -4.37
CA MET A 93 -11.06 -2.95 -3.27
C MET A 93 -12.11 -3.09 -2.17
N SER A 94 -11.68 -3.42 -0.96
CA SER A 94 -12.52 -3.41 0.25
C SER A 94 -12.17 -2.19 1.11
N GLU A 95 -13.11 -1.22 1.20
CA GLU A 95 -12.89 0.06 1.88
C GLU A 95 -14.23 0.63 2.37
N PRO A 96 -14.37 1.00 3.66
CA PRO A 96 -15.61 1.54 4.19
C PRO A 96 -15.94 2.96 3.69
N VAL A 97 -14.92 3.79 3.39
CA VAL A 97 -15.13 5.17 2.95
C VAL A 97 -15.45 5.22 1.46
N ALA A 98 -16.67 5.58 1.09
CA ALA A 98 -17.15 5.54 -0.30
C ALA A 98 -16.23 6.27 -1.28
N ALA A 99 -15.81 7.50 -0.97
CA ALA A 99 -14.95 8.29 -1.86
C ALA A 99 -13.58 7.62 -2.14
N ARG A 100 -12.98 6.95 -1.12
CA ARG A 100 -11.73 6.20 -1.30
C ARG A 100 -11.96 4.92 -2.08
N ARG A 101 -13.09 4.25 -1.81
CA ARG A 101 -13.50 3.04 -2.52
C ARG A 101 -13.71 3.32 -4.02
N GLU A 102 -14.40 4.40 -4.36
CA GLU A 102 -14.63 4.83 -5.75
C GLU A 102 -13.32 5.21 -6.46
N MET A 103 -12.40 5.90 -5.78
CA MET A 103 -11.09 6.24 -6.34
C MET A 103 -10.30 5.01 -6.79
N ALA A 104 -10.50 3.85 -6.17
CA ALA A 104 -9.80 2.63 -6.55
C ALA A 104 -10.08 2.18 -7.99
N THR A 105 -11.17 2.63 -8.62
CA THR A 105 -11.49 2.31 -10.02
C THR A 105 -10.44 2.86 -10.99
N GLN A 106 -9.92 4.07 -10.75
CA GLN A 106 -8.86 4.64 -11.59
C GLN A 106 -7.51 3.91 -11.42
N PHE A 107 -7.34 3.16 -10.32
CA PHE A 107 -6.18 2.32 -10.07
C PHE A 107 -6.36 0.88 -10.55
N GLY A 108 -7.50 0.56 -11.16
CA GLY A 108 -7.78 -0.73 -11.76
C GLY A 108 -8.58 -1.70 -10.89
N ALA A 109 -9.33 -1.21 -9.90
CA ALA A 109 -10.34 -2.03 -9.22
C ALA A 109 -11.47 -2.34 -10.20
N ASP A 110 -11.77 -3.63 -10.34
CA ASP A 110 -12.88 -4.12 -11.15
C ASP A 110 -14.17 -4.22 -10.32
N LEU A 111 -14.01 -4.44 -9.00
CA LEU A 111 -15.11 -4.56 -8.05
C LEU A 111 -14.81 -3.75 -6.78
N LEU A 112 -15.86 -3.19 -6.22
CA LEU A 112 -15.82 -2.39 -4.99
C LEU A 112 -16.64 -3.09 -3.90
N HIS A 113 -16.07 -3.25 -2.72
CA HIS A 113 -16.73 -3.87 -1.58
C HIS A 113 -16.80 -2.91 -0.40
N ASP A 114 -18.01 -2.73 0.15
CA ASP A 114 -18.23 -2.05 1.41
C ASP A 114 -18.33 -3.08 2.54
N PRO A 115 -17.40 -3.09 3.51
CA PRO A 115 -17.46 -4.04 4.62
C PRO A 115 -18.63 -3.80 5.58
N ALA A 116 -19.36 -2.69 5.46
CA ALA A 116 -20.57 -2.44 6.21
C ALA A 116 -21.82 -3.09 5.56
N GLU A 117 -21.76 -3.41 4.26
CA GLU A 117 -22.92 -3.95 3.51
C GLU A 117 -22.90 -5.49 3.41
N SER A 118 -21.71 -6.10 3.37
CA SER A 118 -21.60 -7.55 3.20
C SER A 118 -20.30 -8.12 3.79
N ASP A 119 -20.27 -9.44 4.01
CA ASP A 119 -19.05 -10.15 4.36
C ASP A 119 -18.13 -10.28 3.15
N LEU A 120 -16.83 -9.94 3.33
CA LEU A 120 -15.87 -9.96 2.24
C LEU A 120 -15.63 -11.37 1.67
N THR A 121 -15.65 -12.40 2.52
CA THR A 121 -15.41 -13.78 2.08
C THR A 121 -16.54 -14.26 1.16
N GLU A 122 -17.78 -13.97 1.52
CA GLU A 122 -18.93 -14.30 0.68
C GLU A 122 -18.94 -13.46 -0.59
N PHE A 123 -18.66 -12.16 -0.49
CA PHE A 123 -18.53 -11.29 -1.65
C PHE A 123 -17.51 -11.82 -2.68
N ILE A 124 -16.33 -12.26 -2.23
CA ILE A 124 -15.30 -12.81 -3.13
C ILE A 124 -15.76 -14.12 -3.76
N LYS A 125 -16.41 -15.02 -2.99
CA LYS A 125 -16.92 -16.29 -3.52
C LYS A 125 -17.99 -16.09 -4.61
N ASP A 126 -18.89 -15.14 -4.38
CA ASP A 126 -19.95 -14.81 -5.35
C ASP A 126 -19.38 -14.31 -6.69
N HIS A 127 -18.24 -13.61 -6.64
CA HIS A 127 -17.56 -13.05 -7.81
C HIS A 127 -16.41 -13.93 -8.34
N ASN A 128 -16.14 -15.09 -7.74
CA ASN A 128 -15.06 -16.00 -8.12
C ASN A 128 -15.52 -17.46 -8.18
N SER A 129 -16.70 -17.73 -8.70
CA SER A 129 -17.24 -19.08 -8.91
C SER A 129 -17.20 -19.96 -7.65
N GLY A 130 -17.45 -19.38 -6.49
CA GLY A 130 -17.45 -20.07 -5.20
C GLY A 130 -16.06 -20.22 -4.55
N TYR A 131 -14.99 -19.74 -5.20
CA TYR A 131 -13.62 -19.80 -4.66
C TYR A 131 -13.22 -18.50 -3.96
N GLY A 132 -12.28 -18.61 -3.01
CA GLY A 132 -11.62 -17.47 -2.40
C GLY A 132 -10.64 -16.77 -3.35
N ALA A 133 -10.06 -15.64 -2.92
CA ALA A 133 -9.09 -14.88 -3.70
C ALA A 133 -7.76 -15.63 -3.88
N ASN A 134 -7.05 -15.37 -4.97
CA ASN A 134 -5.69 -15.86 -5.19
C ASN A 134 -4.69 -15.09 -4.33
N ILE A 135 -4.91 -13.77 -4.20
CA ILE A 135 -4.08 -12.86 -3.43
C ILE A 135 -4.99 -11.96 -2.59
N ALA A 136 -4.66 -11.81 -1.31
CA ALA A 136 -5.25 -10.81 -0.45
C ALA A 136 -4.15 -9.92 0.13
N ALA A 137 -4.30 -8.60 0.04
CA ALA A 137 -3.35 -7.63 0.59
C ALA A 137 -3.98 -6.84 1.74
N GLU A 138 -3.31 -6.84 2.88
CA GLU A 138 -3.64 -6.02 4.04
C GLU A 138 -2.73 -4.78 4.06
N VAL A 139 -3.34 -3.58 4.06
CA VAL A 139 -2.59 -2.32 3.95
C VAL A 139 -2.94 -1.30 5.04
N VAL A 140 -3.68 -1.72 6.05
CA VAL A 140 -4.14 -0.87 7.16
C VAL A 140 -3.26 -1.02 8.40
N GLY A 141 -2.69 -2.22 8.61
CA GLY A 141 -1.87 -2.55 9.78
C GLY A 141 -2.68 -3.05 10.97
N GLN A 142 -3.75 -3.79 10.74
CA GLN A 142 -4.58 -4.35 11.82
C GLN A 142 -4.54 -5.88 11.82
N PRO A 143 -4.21 -6.54 12.96
CA PRO A 143 -4.13 -8.01 13.05
C PRO A 143 -5.39 -8.72 12.58
N LYS A 144 -6.57 -8.18 12.92
CA LYS A 144 -7.87 -8.74 12.49
C LYS A 144 -8.07 -8.70 10.97
N LEU A 145 -7.51 -7.70 10.28
CA LEU A 145 -7.61 -7.60 8.82
C LEU A 145 -6.61 -8.53 8.13
N VAL A 146 -5.44 -8.78 8.73
CA VAL A 146 -4.54 -9.85 8.27
C VAL A 146 -5.21 -11.21 8.39
N ALA A 147 -5.89 -11.48 9.51
CA ALA A 147 -6.67 -12.71 9.68
C ALA A 147 -7.80 -12.81 8.63
N LYS A 148 -8.49 -11.71 8.33
CA LYS A 148 -9.50 -11.67 7.25
C LYS A 148 -8.88 -11.95 5.87
N CYS A 149 -7.66 -11.47 5.58
CA CYS A 149 -6.94 -11.83 4.37
C CYS A 149 -6.65 -13.34 4.31
N VAL A 150 -6.25 -13.97 5.42
CA VAL A 150 -6.06 -15.42 5.48
C VAL A 150 -7.38 -16.17 5.25
N GLU A 151 -8.48 -15.69 5.81
CA GLU A 151 -9.81 -16.30 5.61
C GLU A 151 -10.27 -16.23 4.15
N VAL A 152 -10.12 -15.07 3.50
CA VAL A 152 -10.69 -14.80 2.17
C VAL A 152 -9.92 -15.47 1.03
N VAL A 153 -8.65 -15.84 1.22
CA VAL A 153 -7.90 -16.51 0.15
C VAL A 153 -8.32 -17.97 -0.01
N ARG A 154 -8.23 -18.47 -1.25
CA ARG A 154 -8.42 -19.89 -1.55
C ARG A 154 -7.29 -20.77 -0.99
N PRO A 155 -7.44 -22.09 -0.94
CA PRO A 155 -6.29 -22.96 -0.71
C PRO A 155 -5.14 -22.65 -1.69
N ARG A 156 -3.91 -22.64 -1.17
CA ARG A 156 -2.68 -22.21 -1.86
C ARG A 156 -2.67 -20.74 -2.26
N GLY A 157 -3.57 -19.93 -1.69
CA GLY A 157 -3.61 -18.48 -1.85
C GLY A 157 -2.46 -17.79 -1.13
N GLN A 158 -2.30 -16.51 -1.38
CA GLN A 158 -1.21 -15.70 -0.85
C GLN A 158 -1.75 -14.47 -0.13
N VAL A 159 -1.20 -14.17 1.03
CA VAL A 159 -1.50 -12.97 1.80
C VAL A 159 -0.27 -12.06 1.82
N LEU A 160 -0.45 -10.82 1.43
CA LEU A 160 0.55 -9.76 1.46
C LEU A 160 0.24 -8.78 2.60
N MET A 161 1.15 -8.64 3.55
CA MET A 161 1.09 -7.62 4.60
C MET A 161 1.94 -6.43 4.17
N VAL A 162 1.30 -5.32 3.87
CA VAL A 162 1.93 -4.01 3.59
C VAL A 162 1.74 -3.07 4.78
N GLY A 163 0.57 -3.16 5.43
CA GLY A 163 0.28 -2.46 6.66
C GLY A 163 1.20 -2.91 7.80
N VAL A 164 1.65 -1.95 8.61
CA VAL A 164 2.52 -2.23 9.76
C VAL A 164 1.65 -2.48 10.98
N VAL A 165 1.60 -3.75 11.41
CA VAL A 165 0.95 -4.12 12.67
C VAL A 165 1.82 -3.66 13.85
N PRO A 166 1.25 -3.13 14.95
CA PRO A 166 2.03 -2.74 16.12
C PRO A 166 2.85 -3.89 16.68
N GLU A 167 4.05 -3.58 17.17
CA GLU A 167 4.95 -4.56 17.77
C GLU A 167 4.30 -5.29 18.94
N GLY A 168 4.44 -6.62 18.99
CA GLY A 168 3.91 -7.45 20.05
C GLY A 168 2.42 -7.82 19.93
N GLU A 169 1.71 -7.29 18.96
CA GLU A 169 0.31 -7.64 18.73
C GLU A 169 0.19 -9.07 18.14
N PRO A 170 -0.60 -9.96 18.77
CA PRO A 170 -0.77 -11.31 18.25
C PRO A 170 -1.61 -11.32 16.97
N LEU A 171 -1.25 -12.18 16.04
CA LEU A 171 -2.04 -12.43 14.83
C LEU A 171 -3.06 -13.54 15.11
N PRO A 172 -4.39 -13.23 15.08
CA PRO A 172 -5.45 -14.20 15.38
C PRO A 172 -5.75 -15.10 14.17
N VAL A 173 -4.78 -15.93 13.80
CA VAL A 173 -4.89 -16.86 12.65
C VAL A 173 -4.90 -18.29 13.17
N ASP A 174 -5.83 -19.10 12.66
CA ASP A 174 -5.83 -20.53 12.89
C ASP A 174 -4.70 -21.19 12.11
N MET A 175 -3.65 -21.62 12.83
CA MET A 175 -2.47 -22.24 12.22
C MET A 175 -2.77 -23.61 11.62
N TYR A 176 -3.80 -24.32 12.13
CA TYR A 176 -4.25 -25.57 11.54
C TYR A 176 -4.86 -25.34 10.16
N ASP A 177 -5.77 -24.37 10.03
CA ASP A 177 -6.38 -23.97 8.77
C ASP A 177 -5.33 -23.47 7.76
N LEU A 178 -4.42 -22.60 8.20
CA LEU A 178 -3.32 -22.09 7.36
C LEU A 178 -2.47 -23.24 6.81
N HIS A 179 -2.15 -24.24 7.67
CA HIS A 179 -1.37 -25.41 7.28
C HIS A 179 -2.07 -26.26 6.22
N TYR A 180 -3.34 -26.65 6.46
CA TYR A 180 -4.05 -27.55 5.56
C TYR A 180 -4.47 -26.89 4.24
N ARG A 181 -4.66 -25.58 4.23
CA ARG A 181 -4.90 -24.82 2.99
C ARG A 181 -3.61 -24.37 2.28
N GLU A 182 -2.43 -24.67 2.82
CA GLU A 182 -1.12 -24.28 2.24
C GLU A 182 -1.04 -22.75 1.95
N VAL A 183 -1.60 -21.90 2.82
CA VAL A 183 -1.61 -20.45 2.64
C VAL A 183 -0.22 -19.86 2.85
N THR A 184 0.19 -18.97 1.96
CA THR A 184 1.46 -18.24 2.07
C THR A 184 1.21 -16.86 2.67
N LEU A 185 1.93 -16.49 3.74
CA LEU A 185 1.89 -15.17 4.34
C LEU A 185 3.24 -14.47 4.14
N LYS A 186 3.23 -13.24 3.58
CA LYS A 186 4.44 -12.47 3.30
C LYS A 186 4.31 -11.03 3.79
N GLY A 187 5.33 -10.55 4.52
CA GLY A 187 5.49 -9.15 4.87
C GLY A 187 6.25 -8.39 3.77
N ALA A 188 5.80 -7.17 3.46
CA ALA A 188 6.47 -6.27 2.53
C ALA A 188 7.18 -5.14 3.26
N PHE A 189 8.36 -4.78 2.76
CA PHE A 189 9.10 -3.60 3.19
C PHE A 189 9.81 -2.95 2.00
N GLY A 190 10.11 -1.66 2.13
CA GLY A 190 10.82 -0.91 1.09
C GLY A 190 12.20 -1.47 0.79
N ARG A 191 12.58 -1.50 -0.50
CA ARG A 191 13.88 -1.95 -0.99
C ARG A 191 14.50 -0.87 -1.85
N GLY A 192 15.80 -0.61 -1.67
CA GLY A 192 16.50 0.45 -2.39
C GLY A 192 16.54 0.26 -3.91
N ASP A 193 16.65 -0.99 -4.39
CA ASP A 193 16.62 -1.33 -5.82
C ASP A 193 15.24 -1.06 -6.45
N VAL A 194 14.18 -1.24 -5.68
CA VAL A 194 12.81 -0.95 -6.11
C VAL A 194 12.56 0.55 -6.10
N PHE A 195 13.02 1.28 -5.06
CA PHE A 195 12.86 2.73 -4.95
C PHE A 195 13.39 3.46 -6.20
N ALA A 196 14.57 3.06 -6.69
CA ALA A 196 15.21 3.71 -7.82
C ALA A 196 14.37 3.72 -9.12
N ARG A 197 13.47 2.77 -9.30
CA ARG A 197 12.60 2.67 -10.49
C ARG A 197 11.14 3.08 -10.22
N THR A 198 10.78 3.28 -8.97
CA THR A 198 9.41 3.61 -8.58
C THR A 198 8.87 4.88 -9.23
N PRO A 199 9.64 5.99 -9.37
CA PRO A 199 9.15 7.17 -10.08
C PRO A 199 8.65 6.86 -11.50
N VAL A 200 9.33 5.98 -12.22
CA VAL A 200 8.92 5.54 -13.57
C VAL A 200 7.66 4.69 -13.54
N GLU A 201 7.44 3.92 -12.47
CA GLU A 201 6.24 3.10 -12.35
C GLU A 201 5.00 3.91 -11.94
N ILE A 202 5.15 4.91 -11.07
CA ILE A 202 4.02 5.78 -10.70
C ILE A 202 3.65 6.77 -11.80
N ASP A 203 4.60 7.20 -12.63
CA ASP A 203 4.37 8.05 -13.81
C ASP A 203 3.40 7.40 -14.84
N LYS A 204 3.25 6.09 -14.78
CA LYS A 204 2.32 5.31 -15.63
C LYS A 204 0.92 5.19 -15.03
N LEU A 205 0.68 5.75 -13.84
CA LEU A 205 -0.60 5.70 -13.15
C LEU A 205 -1.34 7.02 -13.30
N ASN A 206 -2.67 6.95 -13.26
CA ASN A 206 -3.46 8.17 -13.09
C ASN A 206 -3.46 8.55 -11.61
N LEU A 207 -2.78 9.65 -11.25
CA LEU A 207 -2.67 10.15 -9.88
C LEU A 207 -3.61 11.33 -9.59
N ASP A 208 -4.55 11.63 -10.50
CA ASP A 208 -5.49 12.73 -10.32
C ASP A 208 -6.34 12.53 -9.05
N GLY A 209 -6.46 13.59 -8.25
CA GLY A 209 -7.25 13.57 -7.01
C GLY A 209 -6.61 12.84 -5.82
N VAL A 210 -5.47 12.18 -5.98
CA VAL A 210 -4.77 11.48 -4.89
C VAL A 210 -4.25 12.46 -3.84
N ILE A 211 -3.71 13.61 -4.29
CA ILE A 211 -3.28 14.67 -3.39
C ILE A 211 -4.51 15.47 -2.99
N SER A 212 -5.00 15.20 -1.78
CA SER A 212 -6.24 15.75 -1.24
C SER A 212 -6.08 17.14 -0.64
N GLY A 213 -4.86 17.56 -0.37
CA GLY A 213 -4.57 18.90 0.16
C GLY A 213 -3.08 19.21 0.17
N ARG A 214 -2.79 20.51 0.20
CA ARG A 214 -1.45 21.09 0.23
C ARG A 214 -1.34 22.01 1.42
N TYR A 215 -0.28 21.90 2.19
CA TYR A 215 -0.01 22.69 3.38
C TYR A 215 1.38 23.30 3.30
N GLU A 216 1.55 24.47 3.89
CA GLU A 216 2.86 25.03 4.14
C GLU A 216 3.55 24.31 5.32
N LEU A 217 4.86 24.48 5.47
CA LEU A 217 5.62 23.81 6.54
C LEU A 217 5.10 24.17 7.93
N GLN A 218 4.72 25.40 8.14
CA GLN A 218 4.15 25.90 9.41
C GLN A 218 2.83 25.22 9.78
N ASP A 219 2.08 24.74 8.79
CA ASP A 219 0.78 24.08 8.94
C ASP A 219 0.91 22.54 9.07
N LEU A 220 2.14 22.02 9.14
CA LEU A 220 2.41 20.58 9.30
C LEU A 220 1.61 19.94 10.44
N PRO A 221 1.46 20.56 11.65
CA PRO A 221 0.64 19.98 12.71
C PRO A 221 -0.81 19.73 12.29
N GLN A 222 -1.40 20.67 11.55
CA GLN A 222 -2.78 20.54 11.03
C GLN A 222 -2.85 19.45 9.96
N ALA A 223 -1.87 19.37 9.07
CA ALA A 223 -1.80 18.31 8.05
C ALA A 223 -1.75 16.89 8.66
N ILE A 224 -1.02 16.74 9.78
CA ILE A 224 -0.94 15.47 10.52
C ILE A 224 -2.31 15.12 11.12
N ILE A 225 -3.00 16.10 11.73
CA ILE A 225 -4.34 15.90 12.30
C ILE A 225 -5.32 15.47 11.19
N ASP A 226 -5.37 16.22 10.09
CA ASP A 226 -6.29 15.96 8.99
C ASP A 226 -6.04 14.59 8.33
N SER A 227 -4.76 14.17 8.25
CA SER A 227 -4.38 12.84 7.80
C SER A 227 -4.86 11.76 8.76
N GLY A 228 -4.68 11.96 10.07
CA GLY A 228 -5.12 11.03 11.12
C GLY A 228 -6.64 10.88 11.19
N GLU A 229 -7.37 11.94 10.94
CA GLU A 229 -8.83 11.95 10.85
C GLU A 229 -9.38 11.40 9.51
N GLY A 230 -8.50 11.06 8.58
CA GLY A 230 -8.90 10.46 7.31
C GLY A 230 -9.59 11.41 6.34
N LYS A 231 -9.37 12.73 6.44
CA LYS A 231 -10.00 13.76 5.60
C LYS A 231 -9.61 13.70 4.12
N GLY A 232 -8.65 12.87 3.77
CA GLY A 232 -8.19 12.70 2.39
C GLY A 232 -7.40 11.41 2.20
N VAL A 233 -6.82 11.25 1.02
CA VAL A 233 -5.96 10.12 0.67
C VAL A 233 -4.49 10.42 0.97
N LYS A 234 -4.00 11.58 0.51
CA LYS A 234 -2.64 12.04 0.77
C LYS A 234 -2.57 13.56 0.84
N PHE A 235 -1.78 14.06 1.77
CA PHE A 235 -1.45 15.49 1.89
C PHE A 235 0.01 15.73 1.56
N VAL A 236 0.30 16.85 0.93
CA VAL A 236 1.65 17.28 0.56
C VAL A 236 2.01 18.54 1.35
N ILE A 237 3.23 18.56 1.87
CA ILE A 237 3.80 19.76 2.50
C ILE A 237 4.70 20.46 1.48
N LYS A 238 4.49 21.74 1.30
CA LYS A 238 5.28 22.63 0.43
C LYS A 238 6.16 23.52 1.30
N PRO A 239 7.42 23.16 1.57
CA PRO A 239 8.23 23.86 2.56
C PRO A 239 8.60 25.30 2.17
N ASN A 240 8.57 25.60 0.87
CA ASN A 240 9.00 26.92 0.33
C ASN A 240 7.86 27.66 -0.41
N GLY A 241 6.60 27.29 -0.16
CA GLY A 241 5.41 27.93 -0.78
C GLY A 241 5.00 27.35 -2.13
#